data_df07d70bfcef9b78b801e052f6a1ed1f
#
_entry.id   df07d70bfcef9b78b801e052f6a1ed1f
#
_cell.length_a   1.000
_cell.length_b   1.000
_cell.length_c   1.000
_cell.angle_alpha   90.00
_cell.angle_beta   90.00
_cell.angle_gamma   90.00
#
_symmetry.space_group_name_H-M   'P 1'
#
loop_
_entity.id
_entity.type
_entity.pdbx_description
1 polymer ?
#
loop_
_entity_poly.entity_id
_entity_poly.type
_entity_poly.pdbx_seq_one_letter_code
_entity_poly.pdbx_strand_id
1 'polypeptide(L)'
;MNLKKWFVATLAIMMVVSLLAACGGKSGDGAQDSAGNTNSETSGDTSGDTSTAPGGETGELKGNLVIWTFFDQVNEMAKKFEEKHPGVKVEVKMFPGDQYQTKLLTALQSGRDVPDIFDLERAYIGKFIDSPFVADLSAMGADELVQNYIPYVKELGVSADGKVRAISDHSSPGGFWYIRENAKKYLGTDDPDEISAMVDSWDKIIELGQKVYAESGGKVHLIANAGDVFDMAAYNVEPWVKDGKLNIDPKWQEYYEVQKEIRNNNVDAKLPFMSAGWGNALNDGSVVLVSMPAWAGFMVDNKDDKAVGKYGVAKTPLGFYVGGTYRAIYEKSENKELAYEFIKYIASPEWQEYNLNKTGNMPGNAEVYEKNLDTFKSPMFGDQNILKPYYEMVKAMPGLKADKYGEDILSKWRKVAGEGITNNTPYEDVVAAFKKEVKNAFPELQID
;
A
#
# COMPACT_ATOMS: atom_id res chain seq x y z
N MET A 1 -50.24 9.84 6.72
CA MET A 1 -50.15 10.37 5.35
C MET A 1 -48.68 10.57 5.04
N ASN A 2 -48.13 9.72 4.15
CA ASN A 2 -46.71 9.41 4.03
C ASN A 2 -45.84 10.47 3.34
N LEU A 3 -44.92 11.08 4.06
CA LEU A 3 -43.92 12.03 3.55
C LEU A 3 -42.85 11.41 2.61
N LYS A 4 -42.85 10.09 2.39
CA LYS A 4 -41.88 9.39 1.54
C LYS A 4 -42.16 9.38 0.04
N LYS A 5 -43.27 9.88 -0.42
CA LYS A 5 -43.64 9.91 -1.85
C LYS A 5 -43.33 11.22 -2.58
N TRP A 6 -42.87 12.25 -1.89
CA TRP A 6 -42.57 13.56 -2.50
C TRP A 6 -41.09 13.72 -2.86
N PHE A 7 -40.19 12.87 -2.35
CA PHE A 7 -38.75 12.95 -2.65
C PHE A 7 -38.31 12.27 -3.95
N VAL A 8 -39.17 11.46 -4.56
CA VAL A 8 -38.84 10.74 -5.83
C VAL A 8 -39.32 11.51 -7.07
N ALA A 9 -40.22 12.47 -6.93
CA ALA A 9 -40.74 13.24 -8.06
C ALA A 9 -39.92 14.50 -8.42
N THR A 10 -39.02 14.95 -7.53
CA THR A 10 -38.21 16.17 -7.75
C THR A 10 -36.84 15.88 -8.36
N LEU A 11 -36.39 14.60 -8.40
CA LEU A 11 -35.12 14.23 -9.00
C LEU A 11 -35.20 13.89 -10.50
N ALA A 12 -36.39 13.77 -11.06
CA ALA A 12 -36.61 13.44 -12.48
C ALA A 12 -36.76 14.67 -13.40
N ILE A 13 -36.79 15.89 -12.88
CA ILE A 13 -37.02 17.12 -13.69
C ILE A 13 -35.73 17.93 -13.94
N MET A 14 -34.59 17.57 -13.29
CA MET A 14 -33.31 18.27 -13.52
C MET A 14 -32.40 17.64 -14.58
N MET A 15 -32.81 16.60 -15.30
CA MET A 15 -32.00 15.92 -16.33
C MET A 15 -32.36 16.21 -17.78
N VAL A 16 -33.17 17.23 -18.08
CA VAL A 16 -33.63 17.51 -19.46
C VAL A 16 -33.28 18.91 -20.01
N VAL A 17 -32.44 19.69 -19.32
CA VAL A 17 -32.13 21.09 -19.76
C VAL A 17 -30.67 21.32 -20.18
N SER A 18 -29.88 20.33 -20.51
CA SER A 18 -28.47 20.53 -20.94
C SER A 18 -28.12 19.96 -22.29
N LEU A 19 -29.02 20.04 -23.26
CA LEU A 19 -28.72 19.69 -24.65
C LEU A 19 -29.32 20.71 -25.60
N LEU A 20 -28.72 21.91 -25.73
CA LEU A 20 -28.97 22.84 -26.88
C LEU A 20 -28.10 24.10 -26.70
N ALA A 21 -26.84 24.08 -27.07
CA ALA A 21 -26.08 25.24 -27.54
C ALA A 21 -24.73 24.81 -28.15
N ALA A 22 -24.80 24.36 -29.36
CA ALA A 22 -23.63 24.30 -30.27
C ALA A 22 -24.11 24.71 -31.64
N CYS A 23 -23.75 25.92 -32.07
CA CYS A 23 -23.48 26.24 -33.48
C CYS A 23 -23.37 27.76 -33.72
N GLY A 24 -22.33 28.12 -34.44
CA GLY A 24 -22.14 29.38 -35.15
C GLY A 24 -21.10 30.31 -34.49
N GLY A 25 -20.03 30.76 -35.05
CA GLY A 25 -19.57 30.80 -36.42
C GLY A 25 -18.73 32.07 -36.62
N LYS A 26 -17.55 31.92 -37.22
CA LYS A 26 -16.81 32.78 -38.12
C LYS A 26 -16.17 34.14 -37.73
N SER A 27 -14.84 34.14 -37.88
CA SER A 27 -13.98 34.97 -38.75
C SER A 27 -13.71 36.46 -38.40
N GLY A 28 -12.42 36.81 -38.51
CA GLY A 28 -11.94 38.16 -38.77
C GLY A 28 -10.47 38.40 -38.42
N ASP A 29 -9.64 38.23 -39.37
CA ASP A 29 -8.37 38.82 -39.78
C ASP A 29 -7.84 40.03 -39.01
N GLY A 30 -6.53 40.15 -38.99
CA GLY A 30 -5.80 41.39 -38.85
C GLY A 30 -4.33 41.25 -38.48
N ALA A 31 -3.49 41.34 -39.49
CA ALA A 31 -2.07 41.20 -39.52
C ALA A 31 -1.31 42.47 -39.08
N GLN A 32 0.04 42.29 -39.08
CA GLN A 32 1.15 43.23 -39.23
C GLN A 32 1.84 43.74 -37.95
N ASP A 33 3.06 43.43 -37.78
CA ASP A 33 4.39 43.73 -38.32
C ASP A 33 5.25 44.67 -37.45
N SER A 34 6.48 44.32 -37.32
CA SER A 34 7.79 45.05 -37.41
C SER A 34 8.68 44.76 -36.21
N ALA A 35 9.73 44.03 -36.35
CA ALA A 35 11.07 44.23 -36.93
C ALA A 35 12.01 45.18 -36.15
N GLY A 36 13.22 44.69 -35.95
CA GLY A 36 14.45 45.47 -35.64
C GLY A 36 15.26 44.87 -34.50
N ASN A 37 16.20 44.01 -34.71
CA ASN A 37 17.59 44.12 -35.20
C ASN A 37 18.46 45.01 -34.30
N THR A 38 19.58 44.61 -33.73
CA THR A 38 20.93 44.27 -34.23
C THR A 38 21.94 44.07 -33.08
N ASN A 39 22.85 43.08 -33.26
CA ASN A 39 24.32 43.06 -33.07
C ASN A 39 24.95 43.72 -31.83
N SER A 40 26.07 43.24 -31.27
CA SER A 40 27.27 42.50 -31.75
C SER A 40 28.20 42.14 -30.61
N GLU A 41 28.90 41.00 -30.74
CA GLU A 41 30.35 40.76 -30.54
C GLU A 41 31.07 41.35 -29.29
N THR A 42 31.97 40.66 -28.58
CA THR A 42 33.18 39.93 -29.00
C THR A 42 33.89 39.30 -27.80
N SER A 43 34.36 38.05 -27.98
CA SER A 43 35.62 37.41 -27.56
C SER A 43 36.33 37.73 -26.25
N GLY A 44 36.77 36.67 -25.57
CA GLY A 44 37.91 36.70 -24.64
C GLY A 44 38.18 35.34 -24.01
N ASP A 45 39.00 34.57 -24.67
CA ASP A 45 39.62 33.31 -24.27
C ASP A 45 40.49 33.46 -23.02
N THR A 46 40.44 32.54 -22.04
CA THR A 46 41.68 32.02 -21.39
C THR A 46 41.37 30.77 -20.54
N SER A 47 42.07 29.72 -20.88
CA SER A 47 42.24 28.44 -20.21
C SER A 47 42.68 28.54 -18.75
N GLY A 48 42.19 27.67 -17.89
CA GLY A 48 42.68 27.46 -16.56
C GLY A 48 42.13 26.19 -15.97
N ASP A 49 42.80 25.09 -16.30
CA ASP A 49 42.63 23.77 -15.72
C ASP A 49 42.92 23.81 -14.21
N THR A 50 41.96 23.48 -13.35
CA THR A 50 42.20 22.98 -12.00
C THR A 50 41.09 22.07 -11.57
N SER A 51 41.36 20.79 -11.65
CA SER A 51 40.68 19.71 -10.99
C SER A 51 40.55 19.99 -9.47
N THR A 52 39.35 20.21 -9.00
CA THR A 52 39.01 20.17 -7.57
C THR A 52 37.77 19.31 -7.43
N ALA A 53 37.90 18.23 -6.62
CA ALA A 53 36.81 17.38 -6.18
C ALA A 53 35.66 18.22 -5.57
N PRO A 54 34.38 17.81 -5.77
CA PRO A 54 33.28 18.57 -5.19
C PRO A 54 33.17 18.24 -3.68
N GLY A 55 33.78 19.09 -2.87
CA GLY A 55 33.38 19.28 -1.49
C GLY A 55 32.05 20.00 -1.49
N GLY A 56 30.99 19.34 -0.95
CA GLY A 56 29.63 19.85 -0.95
C GLY A 56 29.51 21.19 -0.22
N GLU A 57 29.29 22.26 -0.97
CA GLU A 57 28.65 23.45 -0.44
C GLU A 57 27.19 23.09 -0.16
N THR A 58 26.79 23.08 1.12
CA THR A 58 25.37 23.02 1.55
C THR A 58 24.72 24.37 1.20
N GLY A 59 24.49 24.63 -0.07
CA GLY A 59 23.64 25.71 -0.52
C GLY A 59 22.24 25.51 0.01
N GLU A 60 21.62 26.56 0.53
CA GLU A 60 20.24 26.56 0.99
C GLU A 60 19.32 26.06 -0.15
N LEU A 61 18.59 24.95 0.07
CA LEU A 61 17.66 24.40 -0.93
C LEU A 61 16.56 25.42 -1.24
N LYS A 62 16.29 25.64 -2.53
CA LYS A 62 15.26 26.56 -3.02
C LYS A 62 14.52 25.98 -4.21
N GLY A 63 13.25 26.34 -4.34
CA GLY A 63 12.45 25.95 -5.49
C GLY A 63 11.05 25.52 -5.12
N ASN A 64 10.32 25.06 -6.12
CA ASN A 64 8.94 24.58 -5.96
C ASN A 64 8.87 23.12 -6.39
N LEU A 65 8.13 22.31 -5.62
CA LEU A 65 7.80 20.91 -5.95
C LEU A 65 6.30 20.76 -6.08
N VAL A 66 5.85 19.95 -7.01
CA VAL A 66 4.47 19.50 -7.13
C VAL A 66 4.42 18.01 -6.84
N ILE A 67 3.65 17.62 -5.81
CA ILE A 67 3.45 16.23 -5.43
C ILE A 67 2.01 15.82 -5.67
N TRP A 68 1.80 14.72 -6.39
CA TRP A 68 0.50 14.10 -6.53
C TRP A 68 0.35 12.90 -5.60
N THR A 69 -0.75 12.88 -4.86
CA THR A 69 -1.03 11.85 -3.86
C THR A 69 -2.53 11.53 -3.76
N PHE A 70 -2.85 10.42 -3.16
CA PHE A 70 -4.19 10.04 -2.68
C PHE A 70 -4.21 9.93 -1.13
N PHE A 71 -3.10 10.29 -0.47
CA PHE A 71 -2.84 10.03 0.93
C PHE A 71 -2.52 11.33 1.70
N ASP A 72 -3.36 11.69 2.66
CA ASP A 72 -3.32 12.99 3.35
C ASP A 72 -2.01 13.26 4.11
N GLN A 73 -1.32 12.23 4.57
CA GLN A 73 -0.07 12.36 5.32
C GLN A 73 1.03 13.13 4.55
N VAL A 74 0.96 13.17 3.22
CA VAL A 74 1.91 13.91 2.39
C VAL A 74 1.90 15.41 2.71
N ASN A 75 0.77 15.96 3.17
CA ASN A 75 0.71 17.34 3.63
C ASN A 75 1.60 17.62 4.84
N GLU A 76 1.69 16.66 5.78
CA GLU A 76 2.60 16.79 6.92
C GLU A 76 4.07 16.63 6.52
N MET A 77 4.36 15.72 5.57
CA MET A 77 5.70 15.57 4.99
C MET A 77 6.15 16.86 4.35
N ALA A 78 5.30 17.45 3.51
CA ALA A 78 5.57 18.71 2.81
C ALA A 78 5.84 19.85 3.81
N LYS A 79 4.95 20.00 4.80
CA LYS A 79 5.10 21.01 5.86
C LYS A 79 6.41 20.88 6.61
N LYS A 80 6.77 19.66 7.03
CA LYS A 80 8.02 19.41 7.77
C LYS A 80 9.26 19.63 6.91
N PHE A 81 9.18 19.31 5.62
CA PHE A 81 10.26 19.57 4.69
C PHE A 81 10.46 21.08 4.46
N GLU A 82 9.36 21.84 4.29
CA GLU A 82 9.41 23.31 4.19
C GLU A 82 9.94 23.97 5.47
N GLU A 83 9.55 23.46 6.67
CA GLU A 83 10.10 23.94 7.94
C GLU A 83 11.63 23.77 8.01
N LYS A 84 12.17 22.68 7.46
CA LYS A 84 13.60 22.38 7.40
C LYS A 84 14.31 23.14 6.27
N HIS A 85 13.60 23.48 5.21
CA HIS A 85 14.09 24.14 4.01
C HIS A 85 13.22 25.36 3.62
N PRO A 86 13.35 26.52 4.32
CA PRO A 86 12.45 27.67 4.15
C PRO A 86 12.42 28.27 2.72
N GLY A 87 13.45 27.98 1.90
CA GLY A 87 13.50 28.36 0.48
C GLY A 87 12.69 27.48 -0.45
N VAL A 88 12.11 26.37 0.05
CA VAL A 88 11.34 25.42 -0.75
C VAL A 88 9.85 25.63 -0.52
N LYS A 89 9.06 25.45 -1.60
CA LYS A 89 7.60 25.35 -1.55
C LYS A 89 7.15 24.03 -2.14
N VAL A 90 6.21 23.36 -1.47
CA VAL A 90 5.67 22.07 -1.89
C VAL A 90 4.16 22.19 -2.09
N GLU A 91 3.72 22.10 -3.33
CA GLU A 91 2.30 22.02 -3.68
C GLU A 91 1.85 20.55 -3.67
N VAL A 92 0.99 20.18 -2.75
CA VAL A 92 0.39 18.84 -2.67
C VAL A 92 -0.97 18.83 -3.36
N LYS A 93 -1.10 18.03 -4.42
CA LYS A 93 -2.38 17.79 -5.11
C LYS A 93 -2.92 16.42 -4.75
N MET A 94 -4.00 16.42 -3.98
CA MET A 94 -4.65 15.20 -3.53
C MET A 94 -5.82 14.83 -4.42
N PHE A 95 -5.92 13.55 -4.79
CA PHE A 95 -7.00 13.01 -5.62
C PHE A 95 -7.67 11.81 -4.93
N PRO A 96 -8.96 11.54 -5.19
CA PRO A 96 -9.61 10.33 -4.73
C PRO A 96 -8.88 9.06 -5.19
N GLY A 97 -8.67 8.10 -4.30
CA GLY A 97 -7.86 6.90 -4.57
C GLY A 97 -8.37 6.05 -5.74
N ASP A 98 -9.69 5.98 -5.93
CA ASP A 98 -10.33 5.27 -7.04
C ASP A 98 -10.09 5.92 -8.42
N GLN A 99 -9.77 7.21 -8.47
CA GLN A 99 -9.50 7.96 -9.70
C GLN A 99 -8.00 8.21 -9.94
N TYR A 100 -7.20 8.11 -8.89
CA TYR A 100 -5.81 8.54 -8.88
C TYR A 100 -4.96 7.85 -9.94
N GLN A 101 -4.98 6.51 -9.99
CA GLN A 101 -4.17 5.73 -10.94
C GLN A 101 -4.43 6.13 -12.40
N THR A 102 -5.71 6.26 -12.79
CA THR A 102 -6.10 6.64 -14.16
C THR A 102 -5.65 8.04 -14.49
N LYS A 103 -5.81 8.97 -13.54
CA LYS A 103 -5.42 10.37 -13.71
C LYS A 103 -3.90 10.52 -13.85
N LEU A 104 -3.15 9.83 -12.99
CA LEU A 104 -1.69 9.80 -13.04
C LEU A 104 -1.19 9.26 -14.39
N LEU A 105 -1.72 8.11 -14.83
CA LEU A 105 -1.33 7.51 -16.11
C LEU A 105 -1.60 8.46 -17.27
N THR A 106 -2.76 9.13 -17.28
CA THR A 106 -3.13 10.10 -18.33
C THR A 106 -2.16 11.29 -18.36
N ALA A 107 -1.80 11.85 -17.20
CA ALA A 107 -0.85 12.94 -17.11
C ALA A 107 0.54 12.52 -17.61
N LEU A 108 1.06 11.39 -17.13
CA LEU A 108 2.35 10.85 -17.54
C LEU A 108 2.44 10.59 -19.05
N GLN A 109 1.38 10.03 -19.64
CA GLN A 109 1.33 9.75 -21.09
C GLN A 109 1.21 11.01 -21.94
N SER A 110 0.43 12.01 -21.47
CA SER A 110 0.26 13.27 -22.20
C SER A 110 1.43 14.24 -22.03
N GLY A 111 2.22 14.08 -20.95
CA GLY A 111 3.27 15.00 -20.56
C GLY A 111 2.75 16.38 -20.12
N ARG A 112 1.45 16.51 -19.77
CA ARG A 112 0.82 17.75 -19.33
C ARG A 112 0.39 17.66 -17.88
N ASP A 113 0.60 18.73 -17.12
CA ASP A 113 0.28 18.83 -15.70
C ASP A 113 0.86 17.67 -14.87
N VAL A 114 2.06 17.20 -15.26
CA VAL A 114 2.74 16.10 -14.58
C VAL A 114 3.39 16.63 -13.30
N PRO A 115 3.25 15.93 -12.15
CA PRO A 115 3.94 16.31 -10.92
C PRO A 115 5.44 16.00 -10.99
N ASP A 116 6.23 16.60 -10.10
CA ASP A 116 7.64 16.22 -9.88
C ASP A 116 7.75 14.89 -9.15
N ILE A 117 6.90 14.70 -8.13
CA ILE A 117 6.80 13.47 -7.32
C ILE A 117 5.38 12.96 -7.40
N PHE A 118 5.22 11.65 -7.47
CA PHE A 118 3.91 11.00 -7.43
C PHE A 118 3.94 9.73 -6.59
N ASP A 119 2.81 9.47 -5.94
CA ASP A 119 2.62 8.28 -5.15
C ASP A 119 2.23 7.09 -6.03
N LEU A 120 2.78 5.93 -5.69
CA LEU A 120 2.45 4.64 -6.27
C LEU A 120 2.00 3.70 -5.14
N GLU A 121 0.78 3.24 -5.19
CA GLU A 121 0.29 2.26 -4.24
C GLU A 121 0.72 0.85 -4.68
N ARG A 122 1.01 -0.01 -3.71
CA ARG A 122 1.49 -1.37 -3.92
C ARG A 122 0.69 -2.16 -4.96
N ALA A 123 -0.65 -2.04 -4.95
CA ALA A 123 -1.50 -2.80 -5.86
C ALA A 123 -1.29 -2.49 -7.35
N TYR A 124 -0.65 -1.37 -7.67
CA TYR A 124 -0.40 -1.00 -9.06
C TYR A 124 1.02 -0.50 -9.36
N ILE A 125 1.92 -0.44 -8.38
CA ILE A 125 3.31 0.00 -8.60
C ILE A 125 3.99 -0.78 -9.71
N GLY A 126 3.74 -2.08 -9.84
CA GLY A 126 4.30 -2.93 -10.91
C GLY A 126 3.94 -2.47 -12.33
N LYS A 127 2.86 -1.70 -12.50
CA LYS A 127 2.48 -1.13 -13.80
C LYS A 127 3.29 0.12 -14.17
N PHE A 128 4.00 0.71 -13.20
CA PHE A 128 4.74 1.96 -13.37
C PHE A 128 6.24 1.82 -13.18
N ILE A 129 6.70 0.94 -12.28
CA ILE A 129 8.08 0.87 -11.80
C ILE A 129 9.11 0.70 -12.93
N ASP A 130 8.76 -0.08 -13.95
CA ASP A 130 9.59 -0.32 -15.14
C ASP A 130 9.26 0.63 -16.30
N SER A 131 8.39 1.63 -16.09
CA SER A 131 7.99 2.54 -17.15
C SER A 131 9.04 3.65 -17.37
N PRO A 132 9.09 4.24 -18.58
CA PRO A 132 10.01 5.36 -18.88
C PRO A 132 9.62 6.67 -18.20
N PHE A 133 8.56 6.66 -17.39
CA PHE A 133 8.10 7.84 -16.65
C PHE A 133 8.76 7.97 -15.28
N VAL A 134 9.36 6.90 -14.76
CA VAL A 134 9.91 6.82 -13.41
C VAL A 134 11.43 6.96 -13.46
N ALA A 135 11.95 7.94 -12.72
CA ALA A 135 13.39 8.23 -12.67
C ALA A 135 14.20 7.08 -12.03
N ASP A 136 15.44 6.93 -12.47
CA ASP A 136 16.42 6.05 -11.84
C ASP A 136 17.01 6.73 -10.59
N LEU A 137 16.51 6.38 -9.42
CA LEU A 137 16.99 6.93 -8.15
C LEU A 137 18.34 6.32 -7.73
N SER A 138 18.69 5.12 -8.21
CA SER A 138 20.04 4.55 -7.98
C SER A 138 21.13 5.42 -8.55
N ALA A 139 20.90 6.04 -9.73
CA ALA A 139 21.83 7.01 -10.32
C ALA A 139 22.03 8.27 -9.44
N MET A 140 21.12 8.53 -8.50
CA MET A 140 21.15 9.64 -7.55
C MET A 140 21.65 9.19 -6.15
N GLY A 141 22.02 7.93 -5.95
CA GLY A 141 22.54 7.39 -4.69
C GLY A 141 21.49 6.71 -3.79
N ALA A 142 20.31 6.37 -4.30
CA ALA A 142 19.23 5.83 -3.49
C ALA A 142 19.51 4.42 -2.91
N ASP A 143 20.45 3.66 -3.49
CA ASP A 143 20.84 2.35 -2.97
C ASP A 143 21.31 2.43 -1.52
N GLU A 144 22.02 3.50 -1.14
CA GLU A 144 22.47 3.74 0.24
C GLU A 144 21.30 4.08 1.16
N LEU A 145 20.29 4.81 0.66
CA LEU A 145 19.13 5.19 1.47
C LEU A 145 18.30 3.98 1.90
N VAL A 146 18.27 2.94 1.07
CA VAL A 146 17.44 1.76 1.31
C VAL A 146 18.24 0.53 1.78
N GLN A 147 19.54 0.68 2.08
CA GLN A 147 20.37 -0.45 2.49
C GLN A 147 19.87 -1.16 3.76
N ASN A 148 19.33 -0.38 4.71
CA ASN A 148 18.82 -0.86 6.00
C ASN A 148 17.29 -0.99 6.03
N TYR A 149 16.65 -1.03 4.87
CA TYR A 149 15.21 -1.20 4.78
C TYR A 149 14.80 -2.66 4.99
N ILE A 150 13.60 -2.84 5.49
CA ILE A 150 12.90 -4.13 5.49
C ILE A 150 12.91 -4.69 4.05
N PRO A 151 13.31 -5.96 3.84
CA PRO A 151 13.54 -6.50 2.49
C PRO A 151 12.39 -6.28 1.51
N TYR A 152 11.14 -6.60 1.88
CA TYR A 152 10.02 -6.42 0.97
C TYR A 152 9.71 -4.94 0.68
N VAL A 153 9.94 -4.05 1.64
CA VAL A 153 9.74 -2.61 1.43
C VAL A 153 10.74 -2.07 0.41
N LYS A 154 11.99 -2.54 0.48
CA LYS A 154 13.00 -2.22 -0.52
C LYS A 154 12.64 -2.78 -1.90
N GLU A 155 12.41 -4.09 -1.97
CA GLU A 155 12.28 -4.80 -3.25
C GLU A 155 11.07 -4.33 -4.08
N LEU A 156 9.97 -3.91 -3.47
CA LEU A 156 8.82 -3.34 -4.18
C LEU A 156 9.15 -2.01 -4.89
N GLY A 157 10.14 -1.28 -4.42
CA GLY A 157 10.63 -0.03 -5.05
C GLY A 157 11.74 -0.25 -6.08
N VAL A 158 12.13 -1.53 -6.33
CA VAL A 158 13.20 -1.90 -7.25
C VAL A 158 12.61 -2.44 -8.54
N SER A 159 13.02 -1.86 -9.67
CA SER A 159 12.64 -2.27 -11.02
C SER A 159 13.28 -3.60 -11.45
N ALA A 160 12.84 -4.14 -12.58
CA ALA A 160 13.35 -5.41 -13.11
C ALA A 160 14.86 -5.38 -13.40
N ASP A 161 15.40 -4.22 -13.81
CA ASP A 161 16.82 -4.00 -14.05
C ASP A 161 17.66 -3.82 -12.77
N GLY A 162 17.04 -3.94 -11.59
CA GLY A 162 17.70 -3.88 -10.28
C GLY A 162 17.94 -2.47 -9.75
N LYS A 163 17.31 -1.45 -10.32
CA LYS A 163 17.44 -0.05 -9.89
C LYS A 163 16.35 0.36 -8.90
N VAL A 164 16.72 1.10 -7.88
CA VAL A 164 15.75 1.78 -7.00
C VAL A 164 15.07 2.88 -7.80
N ARG A 165 13.75 2.82 -7.90
CA ARG A 165 12.94 3.78 -8.65
C ARG A 165 11.84 4.44 -7.83
N ALA A 166 11.49 3.84 -6.69
CA ALA A 166 10.53 4.42 -5.77
C ALA A 166 10.89 4.03 -4.33
N ILE A 167 10.58 4.89 -3.37
CA ILE A 167 10.89 4.67 -1.96
C ILE A 167 9.61 4.90 -1.12
N SER A 168 9.39 4.00 -0.16
CA SER A 168 8.37 4.16 0.87
C SER A 168 9.00 4.62 2.18
N ASP A 169 8.32 5.47 2.94
CA ASP A 169 8.73 5.87 4.29
C ASP A 169 8.20 4.93 5.38
N HIS A 170 7.40 3.93 5.01
CA HIS A 170 6.76 3.02 5.94
C HIS A 170 6.66 1.61 5.40
N SER A 171 6.52 0.66 6.32
CA SER A 171 5.98 -0.67 6.08
C SER A 171 4.50 -0.67 6.46
N SER A 172 3.76 -1.69 6.10
CA SER A 172 2.34 -1.81 6.43
C SER A 172 2.03 -3.21 6.94
N PRO A 173 2.76 -3.71 7.96
CA PRO A 173 2.61 -5.08 8.44
C PRO A 173 1.20 -5.34 8.93
N GLY A 174 0.75 -6.58 8.79
CA GLY A 174 -0.48 -7.08 9.39
C GLY A 174 -0.21 -8.03 10.56
N GLY A 175 -1.23 -8.22 11.39
CA GLY A 175 -1.22 -9.13 12.52
C GLY A 175 -2.64 -9.48 12.93
N PHE A 176 -2.80 -10.42 13.85
CA PHE A 176 -4.11 -10.69 14.47
C PHE A 176 -4.37 -9.70 15.59
N TRP A 177 -5.30 -8.77 15.35
CA TRP A 177 -5.81 -7.90 16.38
C TRP A 177 -6.93 -8.59 17.17
N TYR A 178 -6.99 -8.34 18.47
CA TYR A 178 -8.02 -8.87 19.32
C TYR A 178 -8.38 -7.90 20.45
N ILE A 179 -9.61 -8.03 20.98
CA ILE A 179 -9.99 -7.38 22.23
C ILE A 179 -9.57 -8.31 23.37
N ARG A 180 -8.75 -7.80 24.30
CA ARG A 180 -8.17 -8.59 25.42
C ARG A 180 -9.22 -9.32 26.23
N GLU A 181 -10.34 -8.68 26.53
CA GLU A 181 -11.45 -9.31 27.26
C GLU A 181 -12.02 -10.51 26.50
N ASN A 182 -12.22 -10.39 25.18
CA ASN A 182 -12.73 -11.49 24.35
C ASN A 182 -11.71 -12.63 24.23
N ALA A 183 -10.43 -12.31 24.06
CA ALA A 183 -9.38 -13.32 24.01
C ALA A 183 -9.31 -14.09 25.34
N LYS A 184 -9.31 -13.40 26.47
CA LYS A 184 -9.33 -14.03 27.79
C LYS A 184 -10.54 -14.95 27.98
N LYS A 185 -11.70 -14.52 27.50
CA LYS A 185 -12.94 -15.30 27.61
C LYS A 185 -12.91 -16.57 26.77
N TYR A 186 -12.47 -16.52 25.51
CA TYR A 186 -12.57 -17.60 24.55
C TYR A 186 -11.28 -18.41 24.37
N LEU A 187 -10.12 -17.79 24.62
CA LEU A 187 -8.79 -18.45 24.49
C LEU A 187 -8.17 -18.79 25.84
N GLY A 188 -8.71 -18.21 26.95
CA GLY A 188 -8.19 -18.41 28.30
C GLY A 188 -7.05 -17.46 28.67
N THR A 189 -6.55 -16.67 27.72
CA THR A 189 -5.47 -15.72 27.90
C THR A 189 -5.70 -14.45 27.09
N ASP A 190 -5.06 -13.36 27.49
CA ASP A 190 -4.95 -12.12 26.72
C ASP A 190 -3.49 -11.73 26.46
N ASP A 191 -2.56 -12.63 26.79
CA ASP A 191 -1.14 -12.46 26.52
C ASP A 191 -0.84 -12.64 25.02
N PRO A 192 -0.20 -11.67 24.35
CA PRO A 192 0.04 -11.72 22.90
C PRO A 192 1.01 -12.83 22.47
N ASP A 193 1.97 -13.22 23.32
CA ASP A 193 2.92 -14.27 22.97
C ASP A 193 2.27 -15.65 23.09
N GLU A 194 1.45 -15.86 24.13
CA GLU A 194 0.66 -17.07 24.27
C GLU A 194 -0.34 -17.23 23.13
N ILE A 195 -1.06 -16.16 22.77
CA ILE A 195 -1.99 -16.19 21.63
C ILE A 195 -1.24 -16.47 20.32
N SER A 196 -0.09 -15.83 20.11
CA SER A 196 0.75 -16.08 18.92
C SER A 196 1.14 -17.56 18.82
N ALA A 197 1.48 -18.20 19.95
CA ALA A 197 1.82 -19.62 19.99
C ALA A 197 0.61 -20.55 19.76
N MET A 198 -0.61 -20.08 20.08
CA MET A 198 -1.85 -20.82 19.82
C MET A 198 -2.27 -20.80 18.34
N VAL A 199 -1.77 -19.83 17.55
CA VAL A 199 -2.19 -19.60 16.15
C VAL A 199 -1.01 -19.56 15.18
N ASP A 200 0.12 -20.18 15.51
CA ASP A 200 1.35 -20.17 14.71
C ASP A 200 1.29 -21.11 13.48
N SER A 201 0.22 -21.91 13.35
CA SER A 201 -0.04 -22.75 12.19
C SER A 201 -1.53 -22.80 11.85
N TRP A 202 -1.83 -23.17 10.61
CA TRP A 202 -3.21 -23.30 10.14
C TRP A 202 -3.98 -24.42 10.88
N ASP A 203 -3.32 -25.53 11.19
CA ASP A 203 -3.93 -26.64 11.95
C ASP A 203 -4.39 -26.16 13.32
N LYS A 204 -3.53 -25.42 14.05
CA LYS A 204 -3.90 -24.85 15.35
C LYS A 204 -5.05 -23.85 15.25
N ILE A 205 -5.08 -23.03 14.20
CA ILE A 205 -6.21 -22.11 13.95
C ILE A 205 -7.51 -22.89 13.73
N ILE A 206 -7.46 -23.99 12.97
CA ILE A 206 -8.65 -24.81 12.70
C ILE A 206 -9.15 -25.47 13.99
N GLU A 207 -8.27 -26.13 14.75
CA GLU A 207 -8.61 -26.79 16.02
C GLU A 207 -9.18 -25.77 17.04
N LEU A 208 -8.47 -24.64 17.22
CA LEU A 208 -8.90 -23.60 18.15
C LEU A 208 -10.23 -22.96 17.73
N GLY A 209 -10.40 -22.74 16.42
CA GLY A 209 -11.63 -22.17 15.87
C GLY A 209 -12.84 -23.06 16.05
N GLN A 210 -12.71 -24.37 15.83
CA GLN A 210 -13.75 -25.35 16.12
C GLN A 210 -14.17 -25.33 17.60
N LYS A 211 -13.18 -25.27 18.51
CA LYS A 211 -13.43 -25.15 19.94
C LYS A 211 -14.19 -23.87 20.29
N VAL A 212 -13.73 -22.71 19.82
CA VAL A 212 -14.39 -21.41 20.06
C VAL A 212 -15.81 -21.40 19.54
N TYR A 213 -16.04 -21.94 18.34
CA TYR A 213 -17.37 -22.02 17.74
C TYR A 213 -18.31 -22.91 18.56
N ALA A 214 -17.85 -24.08 18.97
CA ALA A 214 -18.64 -25.01 19.79
C ALA A 214 -18.96 -24.45 21.17
N GLU A 215 -17.96 -23.91 21.89
CA GLU A 215 -18.11 -23.35 23.26
C GLU A 215 -18.99 -22.10 23.28
N SER A 216 -19.02 -21.32 22.19
CA SER A 216 -19.91 -20.15 22.05
C SER A 216 -21.35 -20.51 21.66
N GLY A 217 -21.65 -21.79 21.44
CA GLY A 217 -22.94 -22.23 20.88
C GLY A 217 -23.17 -21.75 19.46
N GLY A 218 -22.12 -21.68 18.64
CA GLY A 218 -22.17 -21.30 17.24
C GLY A 218 -22.27 -19.78 16.99
N LYS A 219 -21.95 -18.95 17.97
CA LYS A 219 -22.15 -17.50 17.89
C LYS A 219 -20.87 -16.71 17.63
N VAL A 220 -19.71 -17.27 17.95
CA VAL A 220 -18.42 -16.61 17.84
C VAL A 220 -17.48 -17.46 16.98
N HIS A 221 -16.79 -16.80 16.07
CA HIS A 221 -15.78 -17.40 15.21
C HIS A 221 -14.38 -16.99 15.65
N LEU A 222 -13.38 -17.81 15.34
CA LEU A 222 -12.00 -17.48 15.70
C LEU A 222 -11.46 -16.34 14.82
N ILE A 223 -11.66 -16.41 13.49
CA ILE A 223 -11.16 -15.42 12.54
C ILE A 223 -12.27 -14.79 11.70
N ALA A 224 -11.99 -13.64 11.10
CA ALA A 224 -12.96 -12.89 10.33
C ALA A 224 -13.29 -13.55 8.98
N ASN A 225 -12.27 -14.00 8.25
CA ASN A 225 -12.45 -14.52 6.89
C ASN A 225 -11.39 -15.57 6.55
N ALA A 226 -11.81 -16.70 6.03
CA ALA A 226 -10.92 -17.71 5.46
C ALA A 226 -10.05 -17.16 4.30
N GLY A 227 -10.51 -16.13 3.58
CA GLY A 227 -9.76 -15.46 2.53
C GLY A 227 -8.42 -14.87 2.97
N ASP A 228 -8.25 -14.58 4.27
CA ASP A 228 -7.00 -14.08 4.86
C ASP A 228 -5.82 -15.05 4.63
N VAL A 229 -6.08 -16.35 4.45
CA VAL A 229 -5.08 -17.36 4.10
C VAL A 229 -4.39 -17.00 2.78
N PHE A 230 -5.17 -16.64 1.74
CA PHE A 230 -4.60 -16.26 0.45
C PHE A 230 -3.88 -14.91 0.54
N ASP A 231 -4.39 -13.99 1.34
CA ASP A 231 -3.77 -12.68 1.53
C ASP A 231 -2.41 -12.80 2.20
N MET A 232 -2.27 -13.68 3.20
CA MET A 232 -0.99 -13.97 3.83
C MET A 232 -0.07 -14.79 2.91
N ALA A 233 -0.61 -15.79 2.21
CA ALA A 233 0.15 -16.65 1.31
C ALA A 233 0.80 -15.87 0.16
N ALA A 234 0.12 -14.87 -0.39
CA ALA A 234 0.57 -14.10 -1.54
C ALA A 234 1.97 -13.49 -1.41
N TYR A 235 2.42 -13.26 -0.17
CA TYR A 235 3.73 -12.68 0.12
C TYR A 235 4.79 -13.72 0.50
N ASN A 236 4.41 -15.01 0.52
CA ASN A 236 5.24 -16.12 0.99
C ASN A 236 5.39 -17.24 -0.05
N VAL A 237 4.98 -16.97 -1.28
CA VAL A 237 5.06 -17.88 -2.42
C VAL A 237 5.88 -17.24 -3.54
N GLU A 238 6.24 -18.05 -4.53
CA GLU A 238 6.95 -17.57 -5.71
C GLU A 238 6.08 -16.64 -6.59
N PRO A 239 6.71 -15.70 -7.34
CA PRO A 239 5.99 -14.82 -8.24
C PRO A 239 5.13 -15.57 -9.26
N TRP A 240 3.98 -14.98 -9.61
CA TRP A 240 3.05 -15.53 -10.60
C TRP A 240 3.60 -15.64 -12.02
N VAL A 241 4.61 -14.83 -12.35
CA VAL A 241 5.23 -14.85 -13.67
C VAL A 241 6.75 -15.02 -13.54
N LYS A 242 7.29 -16.01 -14.24
CA LYS A 242 8.72 -16.27 -14.38
C LYS A 242 9.07 -16.47 -15.84
N ASP A 243 10.01 -15.72 -16.36
CA ASP A 243 10.48 -15.82 -17.74
C ASP A 243 9.35 -15.79 -18.79
N GLY A 244 8.33 -14.95 -18.58
CA GLY A 244 7.17 -14.82 -19.44
C GLY A 244 6.15 -15.98 -19.36
N LYS A 245 6.28 -16.86 -18.36
CA LYS A 245 5.39 -17.99 -18.11
C LYS A 245 4.59 -17.80 -16.84
N LEU A 246 3.32 -18.24 -16.86
CA LEU A 246 2.54 -18.38 -15.64
C LEU A 246 3.19 -19.42 -14.73
N ASN A 247 3.52 -19.03 -13.52
CA ASN A 247 4.07 -19.87 -12.46
C ASN A 247 3.06 -20.01 -11.33
N ILE A 248 2.51 -21.21 -11.14
CA ILE A 248 1.61 -21.52 -10.03
C ILE A 248 2.44 -22.27 -8.99
N ASP A 249 2.80 -21.58 -7.89
CA ASP A 249 3.54 -22.20 -6.80
C ASP A 249 2.73 -23.40 -6.24
N PRO A 250 3.34 -24.59 -6.07
CA PRO A 250 2.65 -25.75 -5.51
C PRO A 250 1.98 -25.52 -4.14
N LYS A 251 2.49 -24.58 -3.35
CA LYS A 251 1.90 -24.21 -2.06
C LYS A 251 0.47 -23.66 -2.18
N TRP A 252 0.06 -23.16 -3.34
CA TRP A 252 -1.34 -22.72 -3.53
C TRP A 252 -2.36 -23.83 -3.34
N GLN A 253 -1.99 -25.09 -3.58
CA GLN A 253 -2.84 -26.23 -3.29
C GLN A 253 -3.08 -26.38 -1.79
N GLU A 254 -2.02 -26.33 -0.98
CA GLU A 254 -2.12 -26.40 0.48
C GLU A 254 -3.03 -25.28 1.02
N TYR A 255 -2.77 -24.02 0.60
CA TYR A 255 -3.58 -22.88 1.07
C TYR A 255 -5.03 -22.94 0.59
N TYR A 256 -5.31 -23.53 -0.55
CA TYR A 256 -6.67 -23.77 -1.02
C TYR A 256 -7.40 -24.76 -0.10
N GLU A 257 -6.78 -25.89 0.24
CA GLU A 257 -7.39 -26.87 1.13
C GLU A 257 -7.54 -26.33 2.57
N VAL A 258 -6.54 -25.62 3.09
CA VAL A 258 -6.65 -24.94 4.39
C VAL A 258 -7.84 -23.98 4.43
N GLN A 259 -8.04 -23.19 3.38
CA GLN A 259 -9.17 -22.26 3.33
C GLN A 259 -10.52 -23.00 3.29
N LYS A 260 -10.60 -24.15 2.58
CA LYS A 260 -11.80 -25.02 2.59
C LYS A 260 -12.07 -25.56 3.99
N GLU A 261 -11.06 -26.05 4.68
CA GLU A 261 -11.19 -26.59 6.04
C GLU A 261 -11.67 -25.52 7.03
N ILE A 262 -11.07 -24.34 7.01
CA ILE A 262 -11.49 -23.19 7.81
C ILE A 262 -12.99 -22.91 7.58
N ARG A 263 -13.41 -22.86 6.31
CA ARG A 263 -14.79 -22.57 5.91
C ARG A 263 -15.78 -23.67 6.34
N ASN A 264 -15.42 -24.93 6.12
CA ASN A 264 -16.27 -26.07 6.40
C ASN A 264 -16.43 -26.33 7.91
N ASN A 265 -15.44 -25.96 8.71
CA ASN A 265 -15.43 -26.12 10.16
C ASN A 265 -15.97 -24.90 10.93
N ASN A 266 -16.55 -23.89 10.24
CA ASN A 266 -17.08 -22.67 10.83
C ASN A 266 -16.05 -21.88 11.67
N VAL A 267 -14.79 -21.94 11.29
CA VAL A 267 -13.71 -21.21 11.97
C VAL A 267 -13.79 -19.71 11.67
N ASP A 268 -14.29 -19.34 10.47
CA ASP A 268 -14.42 -17.97 10.02
C ASP A 268 -15.87 -17.44 10.02
N ALA A 269 -15.99 -16.15 10.28
CA ALA A 269 -17.26 -15.42 10.27
C ALA A 269 -17.74 -15.02 8.85
N LYS A 270 -16.98 -15.32 7.80
CA LYS A 270 -17.27 -14.96 6.39
C LYS A 270 -17.39 -13.46 6.14
N LEU A 271 -16.58 -12.66 6.84
CA LEU A 271 -16.56 -11.21 6.75
C LEU A 271 -15.40 -10.75 5.84
N PRO A 272 -15.67 -10.33 4.60
CA PRO A 272 -14.63 -9.87 3.69
C PRO A 272 -13.89 -8.64 4.25
N PHE A 273 -12.59 -8.57 3.98
CA PHE A 273 -11.75 -7.42 4.33
C PHE A 273 -12.39 -6.09 3.90
N MET A 274 -12.33 -5.08 4.77
CA MET A 274 -12.92 -3.74 4.58
C MET A 274 -14.46 -3.71 4.46
N SER A 275 -15.17 -4.83 4.61
CA SER A 275 -16.63 -4.78 4.74
C SER A 275 -17.06 -4.15 6.08
N ALA A 276 -18.29 -3.62 6.13
CA ALA A 276 -18.82 -3.07 7.38
C ALA A 276 -18.86 -4.11 8.53
N GLY A 277 -19.14 -5.38 8.19
CA GLY A 277 -19.10 -6.49 9.16
C GLY A 277 -17.70 -6.72 9.71
N TRP A 278 -16.70 -6.73 8.83
CA TRP A 278 -15.29 -6.89 9.21
C TRP A 278 -14.83 -5.74 10.14
N GLY A 279 -15.15 -4.48 9.79
CA GLY A 279 -14.80 -3.31 10.62
C GLY A 279 -15.43 -3.32 12.02
N ASN A 280 -16.59 -3.98 12.19
CA ASN A 280 -17.27 -4.10 13.48
C ASN A 280 -16.92 -5.39 14.25
N ALA A 281 -16.34 -6.38 13.59
CA ALA A 281 -16.21 -7.74 14.11
C ALA A 281 -15.48 -7.86 15.46
N LEU A 282 -14.47 -7.01 15.67
CA LEU A 282 -13.81 -6.94 17.00
C LEU A 282 -14.75 -6.36 18.05
N ASN A 283 -15.44 -5.26 17.72
CA ASN A 283 -16.21 -4.49 18.71
C ASN A 283 -17.53 -5.17 19.11
N ASP A 284 -18.16 -5.92 18.21
CA ASP A 284 -19.40 -6.67 18.47
C ASP A 284 -19.17 -8.04 19.12
N GLY A 285 -17.91 -8.49 19.16
CA GLY A 285 -17.52 -9.76 19.78
C GLY A 285 -17.89 -10.99 18.97
N SER A 286 -18.26 -10.84 17.70
CA SER A 286 -18.56 -11.97 16.79
C SER A 286 -17.33 -12.72 16.33
N VAL A 287 -16.14 -12.09 16.44
CA VAL A 287 -14.85 -12.65 16.06
C VAL A 287 -13.82 -12.40 17.17
N VAL A 288 -12.96 -13.38 17.44
CA VAL A 288 -11.91 -13.25 18.46
C VAL A 288 -10.66 -12.59 17.92
N LEU A 289 -10.21 -13.01 16.72
CA LEU A 289 -8.99 -12.53 16.06
C LEU A 289 -9.34 -11.97 14.68
N VAL A 290 -8.94 -10.75 14.40
CA VAL A 290 -9.13 -10.13 13.08
C VAL A 290 -7.77 -9.81 12.47
N SER A 291 -7.52 -10.31 11.27
CA SER A 291 -6.34 -9.97 10.47
C SER A 291 -6.42 -8.50 10.05
N MET A 292 -5.57 -7.65 10.64
CA MET A 292 -5.59 -6.21 10.43
C MET A 292 -4.20 -5.65 10.18
N PRO A 293 -4.05 -4.69 9.26
CA PRO A 293 -2.79 -3.95 9.11
C PRO A 293 -2.57 -2.99 10.28
N ALA A 294 -1.31 -2.69 10.57
CA ALA A 294 -0.92 -1.80 11.66
C ALA A 294 -1.57 -0.40 11.60
N TRP A 295 -1.84 0.09 10.38
CA TRP A 295 -2.49 1.39 10.16
C TRP A 295 -4.00 1.41 10.43
N ALA A 296 -4.63 0.25 10.63
CA ALA A 296 -6.10 0.15 10.76
C ALA A 296 -6.67 0.67 12.09
N GLY A 297 -5.85 1.25 12.95
CA GLY A 297 -6.28 1.80 14.24
C GLY A 297 -7.45 2.80 14.18
N PHE A 298 -7.61 3.51 13.05
CA PHE A 298 -8.74 4.42 12.85
C PHE A 298 -10.08 3.70 12.61
N MET A 299 -10.06 2.41 12.27
CA MET A 299 -11.24 1.59 12.00
C MET A 299 -11.84 0.99 13.26
N VAL A 300 -11.07 0.90 14.33
CA VAL A 300 -11.57 0.52 15.65
C VAL A 300 -11.98 1.77 16.42
N ASP A 301 -13.04 1.67 17.23
CA ASP A 301 -13.57 2.82 17.97
C ASP A 301 -12.57 3.28 19.03
N ASN A 302 -11.80 4.30 18.69
CA ASN A 302 -10.85 4.97 19.59
C ASN A 302 -11.23 6.42 19.89
N LYS A 303 -12.45 6.83 19.54
CA LYS A 303 -12.92 8.23 19.72
C LYS A 303 -13.00 8.67 21.18
N ASP A 304 -13.08 7.72 22.07
CA ASP A 304 -13.04 7.95 23.51
C ASP A 304 -11.76 7.34 24.08
N ASP A 305 -11.20 7.92 25.14
CA ASP A 305 -10.08 7.37 25.95
C ASP A 305 -10.31 5.93 26.47
N LYS A 306 -11.45 5.34 26.16
CA LYS A 306 -11.86 3.97 26.52
C LYS A 306 -11.10 2.87 25.77
N ALA A 307 -10.38 3.19 24.70
CA ALA A 307 -9.60 2.22 23.96
C ALA A 307 -8.23 1.90 24.62
N VAL A 308 -7.83 2.63 25.65
CA VAL A 308 -6.53 2.41 26.32
C VAL A 308 -6.43 0.98 26.85
N GLY A 309 -5.40 0.25 26.38
CA GLY A 309 -5.15 -1.14 26.76
C GLY A 309 -6.22 -2.15 26.35
N LYS A 310 -7.19 -1.75 25.52
CA LYS A 310 -8.30 -2.62 25.10
C LYS A 310 -7.86 -3.71 24.13
N TYR A 311 -6.91 -3.38 23.25
CA TYR A 311 -6.51 -4.26 22.15
C TYR A 311 -5.18 -4.95 22.41
N GLY A 312 -4.97 -6.06 21.74
CA GLY A 312 -3.69 -6.73 21.61
C GLY A 312 -3.43 -7.13 20.15
N VAL A 313 -2.18 -7.40 19.84
CA VAL A 313 -1.73 -7.90 18.53
C VAL A 313 -0.94 -9.18 18.75
N ALA A 314 -1.35 -10.25 18.08
CA ALA A 314 -0.63 -11.51 17.99
C ALA A 314 -0.07 -11.71 16.58
N LYS A 315 0.97 -12.55 16.47
CA LYS A 315 1.54 -12.94 15.18
C LYS A 315 0.56 -13.85 14.43
N THR A 316 0.65 -13.80 13.11
CA THR A 316 -0.07 -14.68 12.18
C THR A 316 0.84 -15.84 11.75
N PRO A 317 0.31 -16.95 11.21
CA PRO A 317 1.12 -18.07 10.73
C PRO A 317 2.16 -17.67 9.69
N LEU A 318 1.82 -16.69 8.86
CA LEU A 318 2.70 -16.12 7.84
C LEU A 318 2.72 -14.59 8.00
N GLY A 319 3.90 -13.98 7.84
CA GLY A 319 4.00 -12.53 7.75
C GLY A 319 3.24 -12.02 6.51
N PHE A 320 2.56 -10.89 6.66
CA PHE A 320 1.89 -10.22 5.55
C PHE A 320 1.87 -8.70 5.77
N TYR A 321 1.55 -7.98 4.71
CA TYR A 321 1.36 -6.53 4.76
C TYR A 321 0.16 -6.12 3.89
N VAL A 322 -0.42 -4.98 4.16
CA VAL A 322 -1.58 -4.46 3.40
C VAL A 322 -1.35 -3.01 3.04
N GLY A 323 -1.43 -2.72 1.74
CA GLY A 323 -1.12 -1.39 1.23
C GLY A 323 0.39 -1.13 1.17
N GLY A 324 0.76 0.11 1.24
CA GLY A 324 2.11 0.61 1.09
C GLY A 324 2.18 1.62 -0.05
N THR A 325 2.63 2.84 0.28
CA THR A 325 2.72 3.95 -0.67
C THR A 325 4.18 4.25 -0.94
N TYR A 326 4.55 4.21 -2.21
CA TYR A 326 5.89 4.48 -2.71
C TYR A 326 5.90 5.81 -3.44
N ARG A 327 6.96 6.58 -3.31
CA ARG A 327 7.14 7.86 -4.00
C ARG A 327 8.18 7.74 -5.06
N ALA A 328 7.79 8.10 -6.28
CA ALA A 328 8.62 8.11 -7.46
C ALA A 328 8.78 9.55 -7.98
N ILE A 329 9.88 9.80 -8.66
CA ILE A 329 10.15 11.07 -9.32
C ILE A 329 9.82 10.92 -10.81
N TYR A 330 9.18 11.93 -11.40
CA TYR A 330 8.96 11.96 -12.83
C TYR A 330 10.29 12.11 -13.59
N GLU A 331 10.55 11.20 -14.55
CA GLU A 331 11.83 11.17 -15.28
C GLU A 331 12.16 12.48 -15.99
N LYS A 332 11.15 13.22 -16.44
CA LYS A 332 11.35 14.51 -17.14
C LYS A 332 11.09 15.73 -16.25
N SER A 333 11.04 15.56 -14.91
CA SER A 333 10.95 16.71 -14.01
C SER A 333 12.19 17.60 -14.15
N GLU A 334 11.96 18.91 -14.22
CA GLU A 334 13.04 19.92 -14.18
C GLU A 334 13.57 20.14 -12.76
N ASN A 335 12.86 19.60 -11.74
CA ASN A 335 13.18 19.73 -10.33
C ASN A 335 13.70 18.41 -9.72
N LYS A 336 14.29 17.50 -10.52
CA LYS A 336 14.68 16.15 -10.05
C LYS A 336 15.57 16.15 -8.80
N GLU A 337 16.54 17.04 -8.76
CA GLU A 337 17.47 17.14 -7.61
C GLU A 337 16.72 17.55 -6.34
N LEU A 338 15.86 18.57 -6.43
CA LEU A 338 15.04 19.00 -5.29
C LEU A 338 14.01 17.92 -4.88
N ALA A 339 13.42 17.24 -5.86
CA ALA A 339 12.53 16.11 -5.62
C ALA A 339 13.25 14.95 -4.90
N TYR A 340 14.50 14.69 -5.26
CA TYR A 340 15.31 13.68 -4.60
C TYR A 340 15.69 14.07 -3.16
N GLU A 341 15.92 15.34 -2.87
CA GLU A 341 16.10 15.82 -1.49
C GLU A 341 14.86 15.56 -0.64
N PHE A 342 13.66 15.74 -1.21
CA PHE A 342 12.41 15.35 -0.53
C PHE A 342 12.36 13.84 -0.29
N ILE A 343 12.73 13.01 -1.28
CA ILE A 343 12.81 11.54 -1.12
C ILE A 343 13.80 11.16 0.00
N LYS A 344 14.99 11.77 0.03
CA LYS A 344 15.96 11.53 1.12
C LYS A 344 15.38 11.89 2.49
N TYR A 345 14.65 13.00 2.58
CA TYR A 345 14.01 13.42 3.81
C TYR A 345 13.02 12.36 4.34
N ILE A 346 12.11 11.89 3.49
CA ILE A 346 11.12 10.88 3.90
C ILE A 346 11.73 9.49 4.15
N ALA A 347 12.85 9.18 3.50
CA ALA A 347 13.62 7.96 3.71
C ALA A 347 14.43 7.99 5.01
N SER A 348 14.64 9.18 5.59
CA SER A 348 15.50 9.34 6.77
C SER A 348 14.92 8.67 8.02
N PRO A 349 15.76 8.11 8.90
CA PRO A 349 15.33 7.63 10.21
C PRO A 349 14.60 8.70 11.04
N GLU A 350 15.01 9.98 10.92
CA GLU A 350 14.39 11.11 11.62
C GLU A 350 12.89 11.24 11.28
N TRP A 351 12.56 11.25 9.98
CA TRP A 351 11.17 11.32 9.55
C TRP A 351 10.39 10.07 9.96
N GLN A 352 10.94 8.89 9.74
CA GLN A 352 10.23 7.65 10.02
C GLN A 352 9.97 7.44 11.51
N GLU A 353 10.90 7.84 12.39
CA GLU A 353 10.69 7.84 13.83
C GLU A 353 9.64 8.86 14.26
N TYR A 354 9.67 10.08 13.70
CA TYR A 354 8.64 11.09 13.92
C TYR A 354 7.26 10.54 13.51
N ASN A 355 7.18 9.93 12.34
CA ASN A 355 5.94 9.37 11.81
C ASN A 355 5.41 8.22 12.68
N LEU A 356 6.27 7.29 13.09
CA LEU A 356 5.94 6.21 14.03
C LEU A 356 5.33 6.76 15.31
N ASN A 357 5.98 7.73 15.94
CA ASN A 357 5.53 8.28 17.22
C ASN A 357 4.24 9.11 17.11
N LYS A 358 4.02 9.77 15.96
CA LYS A 358 2.87 10.62 15.73
C LYS A 358 1.62 9.85 15.31
N THR A 359 1.79 8.86 14.43
CA THR A 359 0.68 8.20 13.73
C THR A 359 0.57 6.71 14.03
N GLY A 360 1.62 6.09 14.55
CA GLY A 360 1.72 4.64 14.69
C GLY A 360 2.05 3.93 13.36
N ASN A 361 2.39 4.65 12.29
CA ASN A 361 2.84 4.03 11.04
C ASN A 361 4.18 3.34 11.26
N MET A 362 4.23 2.05 10.92
CA MET A 362 5.43 1.24 11.07
C MET A 362 6.50 1.67 10.07
N PRO A 363 7.77 1.83 10.50
CA PRO A 363 8.83 2.34 9.62
C PRO A 363 9.17 1.36 8.49
N GLY A 364 9.72 1.87 7.38
CA GLY A 364 10.32 1.05 6.33
C GLY A 364 11.76 0.65 6.64
N ASN A 365 12.45 1.42 7.47
CA ASN A 365 13.84 1.22 7.86
C ASN A 365 13.94 0.35 9.12
N ALA A 366 14.72 -0.73 9.05
CA ALA A 366 14.92 -1.68 10.16
C ALA A 366 15.59 -1.04 11.40
N GLU A 367 16.49 -0.08 11.21
CA GLU A 367 17.14 0.61 12.35
C GLU A 367 16.14 1.37 13.22
N VAL A 368 15.10 1.95 12.61
CA VAL A 368 14.04 2.63 13.35
C VAL A 368 13.21 1.65 14.16
N TYR A 369 12.94 0.44 13.62
CA TYR A 369 12.34 -0.63 14.40
C TYR A 369 13.23 -0.98 15.60
N GLU A 370 14.48 -1.33 15.35
CA GLU A 370 15.43 -1.83 16.35
C GLU A 370 15.63 -0.82 17.48
N LYS A 371 15.77 0.45 17.15
CA LYS A 371 15.89 1.55 18.14
C LYS A 371 14.68 1.65 19.07
N ASN A 372 13.49 1.29 18.60
CA ASN A 372 12.24 1.51 19.32
C ASN A 372 11.61 0.22 19.89
N LEU A 373 12.26 -0.95 19.72
CA LEU A 373 11.72 -2.25 20.17
C LEU A 373 11.45 -2.31 21.68
N ASP A 374 12.17 -1.55 22.50
CA ASP A 374 12.00 -1.56 23.96
C ASP A 374 11.26 -0.32 24.48
N THR A 375 11.09 0.71 23.67
CA THR A 375 10.60 2.02 24.13
C THR A 375 9.25 2.41 23.55
N PHE A 376 8.90 1.92 22.36
CA PHE A 376 7.65 2.30 21.71
C PHE A 376 6.43 1.82 22.49
N LYS A 377 5.47 2.71 22.66
CA LYS A 377 4.18 2.42 23.29
C LYS A 377 3.05 3.05 22.49
N SER A 378 1.97 2.30 22.36
CA SER A 378 0.73 2.81 21.82
C SER A 378 -0.38 2.66 22.87
N PRO A 379 -1.03 3.74 23.28
CA PRO A 379 -2.05 3.68 24.33
C PRO A 379 -3.13 2.63 24.07
N MET A 380 -3.51 2.43 22.83
CA MET A 380 -4.53 1.45 22.40
C MET A 380 -4.18 0.02 22.81
N PHE A 381 -2.88 -0.33 22.83
CA PHE A 381 -2.38 -1.67 23.13
C PHE A 381 -1.84 -1.80 24.57
N GLY A 382 -1.97 -0.74 25.39
CA GLY A 382 -1.50 -0.73 26.76
C GLY A 382 0.03 -0.88 26.86
N ASP A 383 0.48 -1.86 27.65
CA ASP A 383 1.92 -2.11 27.85
C ASP A 383 2.55 -2.94 26.73
N GLN A 384 1.77 -3.44 25.75
CA GLN A 384 2.31 -4.20 24.65
C GLN A 384 3.10 -3.30 23.69
N ASN A 385 4.37 -3.63 23.47
CA ASN A 385 5.14 -3.05 22.37
C ASN A 385 4.84 -3.80 21.08
N ILE A 386 3.94 -3.25 20.25
CA ILE A 386 3.48 -3.87 19.00
C ILE A 386 4.55 -3.89 17.90
N LEU A 387 5.66 -3.13 18.04
CA LEU A 387 6.76 -3.21 17.09
C LEU A 387 7.41 -4.59 17.07
N LYS A 388 7.49 -5.28 18.22
CA LYS A 388 8.12 -6.61 18.31
C LYS A 388 7.46 -7.63 17.39
N PRO A 389 6.16 -7.96 17.56
CA PRO A 389 5.50 -8.93 16.69
C PRO A 389 5.51 -8.50 15.21
N TYR A 390 5.32 -7.23 14.91
CA TYR A 390 5.36 -6.75 13.53
C TYR A 390 6.76 -6.89 12.92
N TYR A 391 7.82 -6.50 13.64
CA TYR A 391 9.19 -6.61 13.15
C TYR A 391 9.60 -8.06 12.88
N GLU A 392 9.27 -8.97 13.79
CA GLU A 392 9.54 -10.39 13.60
C GLU A 392 8.88 -10.95 12.34
N MET A 393 7.61 -10.59 12.09
CA MET A 393 6.88 -11.05 10.91
C MET A 393 7.45 -10.46 9.61
N VAL A 394 7.66 -9.14 9.55
CA VAL A 394 8.12 -8.51 8.29
C VAL A 394 9.57 -8.82 7.96
N LYS A 395 10.41 -9.03 8.96
CA LYS A 395 11.81 -9.40 8.78
C LYS A 395 11.97 -10.78 8.13
N ALA A 396 11.01 -11.67 8.39
CA ALA A 396 11.02 -13.04 7.85
C ALA A 396 10.43 -13.13 6.43
N MET A 397 9.76 -12.08 5.95
CA MET A 397 9.12 -12.09 4.63
C MET A 397 10.15 -11.99 3.51
N PRO A 398 9.99 -12.78 2.43
CA PRO A 398 10.82 -12.61 1.26
C PRO A 398 10.57 -11.25 0.59
N GLY A 399 11.63 -10.67 0.03
CA GLY A 399 11.51 -9.50 -0.83
C GLY A 399 11.06 -9.93 -2.23
N LEU A 400 9.83 -9.60 -2.60
CA LEU A 400 9.31 -9.85 -3.94
C LEU A 400 9.26 -8.53 -4.71
N LYS A 401 9.85 -8.51 -5.90
CA LYS A 401 9.75 -7.35 -6.79
C LYS A 401 8.33 -7.21 -7.32
N ALA A 402 7.91 -5.97 -7.48
CA ALA A 402 6.67 -5.69 -8.16
C ALA A 402 6.81 -5.98 -9.67
N ASP A 403 5.79 -6.57 -10.27
CA ASP A 403 5.68 -6.76 -11.71
C ASP A 403 4.29 -6.34 -12.21
N LYS A 404 4.16 -6.10 -13.50
CA LYS A 404 2.91 -5.59 -14.09
C LYS A 404 1.74 -6.57 -14.07
N TYR A 405 1.97 -7.83 -13.75
CA TYR A 405 0.96 -8.91 -13.81
C TYR A 405 0.49 -9.36 -12.42
N GLY A 406 1.40 -9.34 -11.42
CA GLY A 406 1.25 -10.06 -10.16
C GLY A 406 -0.07 -9.80 -9.44
N GLU A 407 -0.44 -8.54 -9.26
CA GLU A 407 -1.68 -8.17 -8.57
C GLU A 407 -2.94 -8.54 -9.35
N ASP A 408 -2.93 -8.34 -10.67
CA ASP A 408 -4.07 -8.71 -11.50
C ASP A 408 -4.26 -10.23 -11.55
N ILE A 409 -3.17 -11.01 -11.59
CA ILE A 409 -3.22 -12.48 -11.52
C ILE A 409 -3.67 -12.95 -10.15
N LEU A 410 -3.14 -12.37 -9.07
CA LEU A 410 -3.58 -12.67 -7.70
C LEU A 410 -5.08 -12.37 -7.50
N SER A 411 -5.57 -11.28 -8.05
CA SER A 411 -7.00 -10.94 -8.01
C SER A 411 -7.86 -12.01 -8.71
N LYS A 412 -7.40 -12.52 -9.86
CA LYS A 412 -8.08 -13.63 -10.56
C LYS A 412 -8.04 -14.92 -9.76
N TRP A 413 -6.91 -15.22 -9.12
CA TRP A 413 -6.78 -16.37 -8.23
C TRP A 413 -7.78 -16.29 -7.08
N ARG A 414 -7.82 -15.17 -6.34
CA ARG A 414 -8.77 -14.96 -5.24
C ARG A 414 -10.21 -15.17 -5.68
N LYS A 415 -10.59 -14.68 -6.85
CA LYS A 415 -11.93 -14.86 -7.41
C LYS A 415 -12.22 -16.33 -7.69
N VAL A 416 -11.41 -16.98 -8.53
CA VAL A 416 -11.66 -18.34 -9.00
C VAL A 416 -11.56 -19.36 -7.86
N ALA A 417 -10.54 -19.23 -7.00
CA ALA A 417 -10.37 -20.11 -5.87
C ALA A 417 -11.46 -19.88 -4.79
N GLY A 418 -11.87 -18.63 -4.54
CA GLY A 418 -12.97 -18.32 -3.63
C GLY A 418 -14.32 -18.90 -4.09
N GLU A 419 -14.61 -18.83 -5.40
CA GLU A 419 -15.76 -19.50 -6.01
C GLU A 419 -15.65 -21.03 -5.87
N GLY A 420 -14.45 -21.59 -6.10
CA GLY A 420 -14.16 -23.00 -5.94
C GLY A 420 -14.39 -23.50 -4.52
N ILE A 421 -13.93 -22.75 -3.51
CA ILE A 421 -14.15 -23.07 -2.09
C ILE A 421 -15.65 -23.08 -1.75
N THR A 422 -16.39 -22.06 -2.22
CA THR A 422 -17.82 -21.95 -2.00
C THR A 422 -18.59 -23.13 -2.58
N ASN A 423 -18.16 -23.63 -3.75
CA ASN A 423 -18.79 -24.72 -4.49
C ASN A 423 -18.16 -26.10 -4.20
N ASN A 424 -17.20 -26.17 -3.28
CA ASN A 424 -16.43 -27.37 -2.96
C ASN A 424 -15.79 -28.02 -4.20
N THR A 425 -15.25 -27.20 -5.12
CA THR A 425 -14.64 -27.64 -6.38
C THR A 425 -13.28 -28.30 -6.10
N PRO A 426 -12.89 -29.37 -6.84
CA PRO A 426 -11.53 -29.90 -6.77
C PRO A 426 -10.47 -28.87 -7.20
N TYR A 427 -9.29 -28.94 -6.58
CA TYR A 427 -8.22 -27.98 -6.86
C TYR A 427 -7.81 -27.92 -8.33
N GLU A 428 -7.74 -29.08 -9.00
CA GLU A 428 -7.37 -29.19 -10.41
C GLU A 428 -8.34 -28.45 -11.33
N ASP A 429 -9.64 -28.49 -11.03
CA ASP A 429 -10.67 -27.77 -11.79
C ASP A 429 -10.57 -26.25 -11.55
N VAL A 430 -10.23 -25.86 -10.32
CA VAL A 430 -9.96 -24.44 -9.99
C VAL A 430 -8.74 -23.94 -10.75
N VAL A 431 -7.66 -24.71 -10.80
CA VAL A 431 -6.45 -24.35 -11.56
C VAL A 431 -6.75 -24.25 -13.07
N ALA A 432 -7.55 -25.18 -13.62
CA ALA A 432 -7.94 -25.13 -15.03
C ALA A 432 -8.76 -23.86 -15.35
N ALA A 433 -9.71 -23.49 -14.50
CA ALA A 433 -10.48 -22.26 -14.63
C ALA A 433 -9.60 -21.01 -14.48
N PHE A 434 -8.69 -21.01 -13.52
CA PHE A 434 -7.75 -19.91 -13.29
C PHE A 434 -6.81 -19.70 -14.50
N LYS A 435 -6.21 -20.76 -15.04
CA LYS A 435 -5.38 -20.69 -16.26
C LYS A 435 -6.14 -20.05 -17.42
N LYS A 436 -7.42 -20.40 -17.60
CA LYS A 436 -8.29 -19.80 -18.62
C LYS A 436 -8.49 -18.30 -18.40
N GLU A 437 -8.76 -17.86 -17.17
CA GLU A 437 -8.92 -16.44 -16.83
C GLU A 437 -7.63 -15.64 -17.06
N VAL A 438 -6.47 -16.22 -16.70
CA VAL A 438 -5.16 -15.59 -16.96
C VAL A 438 -4.89 -15.50 -18.45
N LYS A 439 -5.14 -16.59 -19.23
CA LYS A 439 -4.94 -16.58 -20.69
C LYS A 439 -5.78 -15.55 -21.41
N ASN A 440 -7.02 -15.36 -20.97
CA ASN A 440 -7.92 -14.35 -21.52
C ASN A 440 -7.43 -12.92 -21.26
N ALA A 441 -6.84 -12.69 -20.07
CA ALA A 441 -6.38 -11.36 -19.67
C ALA A 441 -4.99 -11.02 -20.21
N PHE A 442 -4.12 -12.02 -20.32
CA PHE A 442 -2.71 -11.88 -20.68
C PHE A 442 -2.33 -12.92 -21.75
N PRO A 443 -2.82 -12.72 -23.00
CA PRO A 443 -2.59 -13.67 -24.09
C PRO A 443 -1.11 -13.85 -24.46
N GLU A 444 -0.25 -12.89 -24.08
CA GLU A 444 1.19 -12.94 -24.29
C GLU A 444 1.92 -13.89 -23.34
N LEU A 445 1.33 -14.25 -22.17
CA LEU A 445 1.95 -15.20 -21.25
C LEU A 445 1.85 -16.63 -21.77
N GLN A 446 2.95 -17.37 -21.63
CA GLN A 446 2.95 -18.80 -21.85
C GLN A 446 2.27 -19.48 -20.66
N ILE A 447 1.27 -20.33 -20.96
CA ILE A 447 0.50 -21.09 -19.97
C ILE A 447 0.49 -22.54 -20.42
N ASP A 448 1.14 -23.40 -19.62
CA ASP A 448 1.26 -24.84 -19.85
C ASP A 448 0.03 -25.59 -19.32
#